data_5ad6bdde1623a09db5b0354acd6b53a0
#
_entry.id   5ad6bdde1623a09db5b0354acd6b53a0
#
_cell.length_a   1.000
_cell.length_b   1.000
_cell.length_c   1.000
_cell.angle_alpha   90.00
_cell.angle_beta   90.00
_cell.angle_gamma   90.00
#
_symmetry.space_group_name_H-M   'P 1'
#
loop_
_entity.id
_entity.type
_entity.pdbx_description
1 polymer ?
#
loop_
_entity_poly.entity_id
_entity_poly.type
_entity_poly.pdbx_seq_one_letter_code
_entity_poly.pdbx_strand_id
1 'polypeptide(L)'
;MGYSLQTHARHEKGIMTVGVGGNGKSVLDSVVKGMVGHDNFAAVQPNNLDNNFQKATMRLKLVNAITESEQSSKLPSGHVKAIISGEAMTVENKRKDPFVMHPFCTLWWATNHLPHANDYSEAIYRRMFIVEFNNTVPPEKRDTKLAEKLVEQEMPGIIKMALDAYAEAVRSGFAIADLHNIAWVIVIAKKAPF
;
A
#
# COMPACT_ATOMS: atom_id res chain seq x y z
N MET A 1 -4.81 6.16 -0.57
CA MET A 1 -4.48 6.55 0.82
C MET A 1 -5.71 6.54 1.72
N GLY A 2 -6.81 7.27 1.45
CA GLY A 2 -7.97 7.34 2.35
C GLY A 2 -8.64 5.99 2.65
N TYR A 3 -8.64 5.05 1.70
CA TYR A 3 -9.09 3.68 1.94
C TYR A 3 -8.26 2.97 3.02
N SER A 4 -6.97 3.29 3.13
CA SER A 4 -6.09 2.71 4.15
C SER A 4 -6.39 3.18 5.59
N LEU A 5 -7.28 4.12 5.77
CA LEU A 5 -7.80 4.55 7.08
C LEU A 5 -9.08 3.81 7.50
N GLN A 6 -9.55 2.86 6.67
CA GLN A 6 -10.78 2.13 6.91
C GLN A 6 -10.51 0.76 7.55
N THR A 7 -11.45 0.30 8.37
CA THR A 7 -11.39 -1.00 9.07
C THR A 7 -12.21 -2.08 8.36
N HIS A 8 -12.24 -2.05 7.03
CA HIS A 8 -12.96 -3.01 6.20
C HIS A 8 -12.27 -3.24 4.85
N ALA A 9 -12.48 -4.41 4.26
CA ALA A 9 -11.96 -4.79 2.94
C ALA A 9 -13.02 -4.76 1.82
N ARG A 10 -14.21 -4.14 2.05
CA ARG A 10 -15.38 -4.25 1.14
C ARG A 10 -15.15 -3.79 -0.30
N HIS A 11 -14.16 -2.94 -0.54
CA HIS A 11 -13.84 -2.46 -1.89
C HIS A 11 -12.80 -3.34 -2.61
N GLU A 12 -12.23 -4.30 -1.90
CA GLU A 12 -11.25 -5.24 -2.43
C GLU A 12 -10.12 -4.57 -3.22
N LYS A 13 -9.50 -3.54 -2.65
CA LYS A 13 -8.43 -2.78 -3.32
C LYS A 13 -7.13 -2.81 -2.53
N GLY A 14 -6.03 -3.05 -3.26
CA GLY A 14 -4.66 -2.82 -2.83
C GLY A 14 -4.00 -1.75 -3.69
N ILE A 15 -2.84 -1.29 -3.29
CA ILE A 15 -2.07 -0.26 -4.00
C ILE A 15 -0.68 -0.83 -4.32
N MET A 16 -0.26 -0.68 -5.57
CA MET A 16 1.09 -1.04 -6.02
C MET A 16 1.77 0.21 -6.57
N THR A 17 2.92 0.54 -6.01
CA THR A 17 3.77 1.62 -6.53
C THR A 17 4.94 1.00 -7.30
N VAL A 18 5.08 1.40 -8.57
CA VAL A 18 6.08 0.83 -9.48
C VAL A 18 7.03 1.93 -9.95
N GLY A 19 8.31 1.61 -10.04
CA GLY A 19 9.31 2.50 -10.64
C GLY A 19 10.71 2.26 -10.12
N VAL A 20 11.70 2.71 -10.85
CA VAL A 20 13.13 2.60 -10.51
C VAL A 20 13.48 3.40 -9.24
N GLY A 21 14.65 3.20 -8.68
CA GLY A 21 15.06 3.89 -7.45
C GLY A 21 15.11 5.43 -7.56
N GLY A 22 14.99 6.12 -6.42
CA GLY A 22 15.17 7.58 -6.36
C GLY A 22 14.00 8.43 -6.88
N ASN A 23 12.78 7.90 -6.87
CA ASN A 23 11.58 8.50 -7.43
C ASN A 23 10.49 8.85 -6.41
N GLY A 24 10.76 8.68 -5.11
CA GLY A 24 9.85 9.07 -4.03
C GLY A 24 8.92 7.97 -3.50
N LYS A 25 8.98 6.72 -3.98
CA LYS A 25 8.17 5.59 -3.42
C LYS A 25 8.35 5.45 -1.91
N SER A 26 9.60 5.41 -1.43
CA SER A 26 9.90 5.26 -0.01
C SER A 26 9.41 6.46 0.83
N VAL A 27 9.37 7.65 0.23
CA VAL A 27 8.76 8.84 0.87
C VAL A 27 7.27 8.62 1.06
N LEU A 28 6.58 8.15 0.01
CA LEU A 28 5.15 7.83 0.09
C LEU A 28 4.86 6.74 1.14
N ASP A 29 5.67 5.68 1.18
CA ASP A 29 5.53 4.61 2.18
C ASP A 29 5.67 5.16 3.62
N SER A 30 6.63 6.07 3.85
CA SER A 30 6.80 6.75 5.13
C SER A 30 5.60 7.63 5.49
N VAL A 31 5.04 8.35 4.53
CA VAL A 31 3.83 9.15 4.71
C VAL A 31 2.63 8.26 5.05
N VAL A 32 2.45 7.15 4.35
CA VAL A 32 1.37 6.18 4.64
C VAL A 32 1.53 5.60 6.04
N LYS A 33 2.74 5.23 6.44
CA LYS A 33 3.05 4.75 7.80
C LYS A 33 2.74 5.81 8.85
N GLY A 34 3.15 7.05 8.62
CA GLY A 34 2.83 8.18 9.50
C GLY A 34 1.33 8.45 9.60
N MET A 35 0.60 8.35 8.48
CA MET A 35 -0.84 8.57 8.41
C MET A 35 -1.64 7.56 9.24
N VAL A 36 -1.28 6.28 9.18
CA VAL A 36 -1.99 5.23 9.93
C VAL A 36 -1.46 5.06 11.37
N GLY A 37 -0.27 5.56 11.64
CA GLY A 37 0.44 5.36 12.90
C GLY A 37 1.16 4.02 12.97
N HIS A 38 2.24 3.97 13.75
CA HIS A 38 3.13 2.82 13.86
C HIS A 38 2.38 1.54 14.30
N ASP A 39 1.48 1.67 15.26
CA ASP A 39 0.76 0.53 15.83
C ASP A 39 -0.28 -0.08 14.87
N ASN A 40 -0.68 0.65 13.84
CA ASN A 40 -1.63 0.20 12.82
C ASN A 40 -0.96 -0.26 11.52
N PHE A 41 0.37 -0.44 11.55
CA PHE A 41 1.16 -0.81 10.39
C PHE A 41 1.76 -2.20 10.56
N ALA A 42 1.72 -3.03 9.51
CA ALA A 42 2.39 -4.31 9.38
C ALA A 42 3.31 -4.30 8.15
N ALA A 43 4.31 -5.21 8.15
CA ALA A 43 5.30 -5.30 7.07
C ALA A 43 5.57 -6.78 6.68
N VAL A 44 4.51 -7.57 6.57
CA VAL A 44 4.61 -8.98 6.18
C VAL A 44 4.93 -9.07 4.70
N GLN A 45 6.09 -9.63 4.38
CA GLN A 45 6.57 -9.77 3.00
C GLN A 45 5.91 -10.96 2.29
N PRO A 46 5.86 -10.99 0.94
CA PRO A 46 5.20 -12.05 0.18
C PRO A 46 5.67 -13.46 0.56
N ASN A 47 6.97 -13.65 0.72
CA ASN A 47 7.57 -14.94 1.07
C ASN A 47 7.15 -15.46 2.47
N ASN A 48 6.58 -14.60 3.29
CA ASN A 48 6.12 -14.91 4.65
C ASN A 48 4.59 -15.05 4.74
N LEU A 49 3.87 -14.89 3.63
CA LEU A 49 2.41 -15.00 3.64
C LEU A 49 1.91 -16.44 3.81
N ASP A 50 2.74 -17.44 3.63
CA ASP A 50 2.44 -18.85 3.98
C ASP A 50 2.58 -19.13 5.47
N ASN A 51 3.28 -18.29 6.21
CA ASN A 51 3.55 -18.46 7.63
C ASN A 51 2.42 -17.88 8.50
N ASN A 52 1.73 -18.74 9.26
CA ASN A 52 0.60 -18.35 10.10
C ASN A 52 0.97 -17.37 11.22
N PHE A 53 2.19 -17.45 11.77
CA PHE A 53 2.69 -16.50 12.78
C PHE A 53 2.91 -15.11 12.19
N GLN A 54 3.48 -15.04 10.98
CA GLN A 54 3.70 -13.78 10.29
C GLN A 54 2.36 -13.13 9.91
N LYS A 55 1.42 -13.91 9.35
CA LYS A 55 0.07 -13.42 9.03
C LYS A 55 -0.66 -12.86 10.25
N ALA A 56 -0.49 -13.49 11.43
CA ALA A 56 -1.13 -13.01 12.66
C ALA A 56 -0.75 -11.57 13.02
N THR A 57 0.43 -11.09 12.58
CA THR A 57 0.86 -9.70 12.82
C THR A 57 0.04 -8.66 12.07
N MET A 58 -0.71 -9.06 11.03
CA MET A 58 -1.64 -8.18 10.31
C MET A 58 -2.97 -7.97 11.06
N ARG A 59 -3.20 -8.71 12.15
CA ARG A 59 -4.42 -8.58 12.92
C ARG A 59 -4.60 -7.15 13.44
N LEU A 60 -5.77 -6.56 13.16
CA LEU A 60 -6.13 -5.19 13.54
C LEU A 60 -5.19 -4.10 12.98
N LYS A 61 -4.48 -4.39 11.90
CA LYS A 61 -3.66 -3.40 11.20
C LYS A 61 -4.44 -2.75 10.07
N LEU A 62 -4.19 -1.47 9.83
CA LEU A 62 -4.78 -0.68 8.75
C LEU A 62 -4.02 -0.85 7.42
N VAL A 63 -2.72 -1.07 7.51
CA VAL A 63 -1.83 -1.22 6.35
C VAL A 63 -0.90 -2.41 6.55
N ASN A 64 -0.71 -3.20 5.50
CA ASN A 64 0.44 -4.09 5.37
C ASN A 64 1.28 -3.63 4.18
N ALA A 65 2.50 -3.15 4.45
CA ALA A 65 3.41 -2.70 3.39
C ALA A 65 4.38 -3.81 3.00
N ILE A 66 4.50 -4.01 1.70
CA ILE A 66 5.50 -4.86 1.07
C ILE A 66 6.51 -3.92 0.40
N THR A 67 7.75 -3.96 0.89
CA THR A 67 8.86 -3.19 0.33
C THR A 67 9.81 -4.16 -0.36
N GLU A 68 10.19 -3.83 -1.60
CA GLU A 68 11.17 -4.54 -2.41
C GLU A 68 11.02 -6.07 -2.40
N SER A 69 10.13 -6.58 -3.25
CA SER A 69 10.15 -8.01 -3.57
C SER A 69 11.27 -8.29 -4.58
N GLU A 70 12.08 -9.31 -4.30
CA GLU A 70 13.04 -9.82 -5.29
C GLU A 70 12.29 -10.22 -6.57
N GLN A 71 12.91 -9.96 -7.72
CA GLN A 71 12.32 -10.19 -9.04
C GLN A 71 11.91 -11.66 -9.32
N SER A 72 12.38 -12.58 -8.50
CA SER A 72 12.18 -14.03 -8.62
C SER A 72 11.20 -14.63 -7.59
N SER A 73 10.68 -13.85 -6.64
CA SER A 73 9.78 -14.39 -5.63
C SER A 73 8.41 -14.68 -6.24
N LYS A 74 8.03 -15.96 -6.29
CA LYS A 74 6.66 -16.37 -6.65
C LYS A 74 5.69 -15.70 -5.67
N LEU A 75 4.76 -14.94 -6.21
CA LEU A 75 3.73 -14.33 -5.40
C LEU A 75 2.75 -15.42 -4.92
N PRO A 76 2.50 -15.56 -3.63
CA PRO A 76 1.44 -16.42 -3.13
C PRO A 76 0.07 -15.78 -3.42
N SER A 77 -0.34 -15.85 -4.70
CA SER A 77 -1.49 -15.14 -5.26
C SER A 77 -2.78 -15.38 -4.47
N GLY A 78 -2.97 -16.59 -3.94
CA GLY A 78 -4.10 -16.94 -3.10
C GLY A 78 -4.15 -16.14 -1.80
N HIS A 79 -3.01 -16.01 -1.10
CA HIS A 79 -2.95 -15.24 0.14
C HIS A 79 -3.10 -13.74 -0.08
N VAL A 80 -2.49 -13.21 -1.14
CA VAL A 80 -2.64 -11.80 -1.52
C VAL A 80 -4.10 -11.46 -1.81
N LYS A 81 -4.78 -12.32 -2.57
CA LYS A 81 -6.22 -12.19 -2.85
C LYS A 81 -7.04 -12.22 -1.56
N ALA A 82 -6.81 -13.22 -0.70
CA ALA A 82 -7.54 -13.39 0.55
C ALA A 82 -7.37 -12.16 1.48
N ILE A 83 -6.15 -11.58 1.56
CA ILE A 83 -5.89 -10.37 2.34
C ILE A 83 -6.67 -9.18 1.77
N ILE A 84 -6.60 -8.95 0.45
CA ILE A 84 -7.26 -7.82 -0.20
C ILE A 84 -8.78 -7.92 -0.10
N SER A 85 -9.34 -9.15 -0.18
CA SER A 85 -10.78 -9.39 -0.09
C SER A 85 -11.29 -9.54 1.34
N GLY A 86 -10.43 -9.54 2.37
CA GLY A 86 -10.83 -9.72 3.76
C GLY A 86 -11.36 -11.13 4.07
N GLU A 87 -10.94 -12.13 3.29
CA GLU A 87 -11.36 -13.52 3.48
C GLU A 87 -10.87 -14.07 4.82
N ALA A 88 -11.63 -14.99 5.42
CA ALA A 88 -11.24 -15.66 6.65
C ALA A 88 -9.92 -16.43 6.48
N MET A 89 -9.01 -16.24 7.41
CA MET A 89 -7.70 -16.88 7.43
C MET A 89 -7.45 -17.50 8.80
N THR A 90 -7.01 -18.75 8.86
CA THR A 90 -6.49 -19.32 10.10
C THR A 90 -5.07 -18.86 10.32
N VAL A 91 -4.83 -18.26 11.46
CA VAL A 91 -3.53 -17.74 11.91
C VAL A 91 -3.26 -18.16 13.35
N GLU A 92 -2.03 -18.03 13.81
CA GLU A 92 -1.70 -18.37 15.18
C GLU A 92 -0.65 -17.43 15.78
N ASN A 93 -0.71 -17.23 17.09
CA ASN A 93 0.36 -16.59 17.84
C ASN A 93 1.23 -17.67 18.48
N LYS A 94 2.53 -17.39 18.64
CA LYS A 94 3.47 -18.34 19.24
C LYS A 94 2.96 -18.82 20.60
N ARG A 95 2.84 -20.15 20.77
CA ARG A 95 2.37 -20.81 21.99
C ARG A 95 0.91 -20.50 22.37
N LYS A 96 0.06 -20.20 21.40
CA LYS A 96 -1.39 -20.01 21.56
C LYS A 96 -2.12 -20.84 20.54
N ASP A 97 -3.38 -21.15 20.81
CA ASP A 97 -4.24 -21.85 19.86
C ASP A 97 -4.46 -21.02 18.59
N PRO A 98 -4.58 -21.70 17.44
CA PRO A 98 -4.97 -21.03 16.19
C PRO A 98 -6.30 -20.33 16.33
N PHE A 99 -6.46 -19.20 15.61
CA PHE A 99 -7.70 -18.46 15.56
C PHE A 99 -8.01 -17.98 14.14
N VAL A 100 -9.27 -17.67 13.88
CA VAL A 100 -9.70 -17.10 12.61
C VAL A 100 -9.55 -15.60 12.63
N MET A 101 -8.94 -15.05 11.59
CA MET A 101 -8.75 -13.62 11.36
C MET A 101 -9.41 -13.22 10.03
N HIS A 102 -10.10 -12.09 10.03
CA HIS A 102 -10.53 -11.39 8.82
C HIS A 102 -9.64 -10.15 8.65
N PRO A 103 -8.66 -10.16 7.74
CA PRO A 103 -7.80 -9.00 7.51
C PRO A 103 -8.63 -7.86 6.88
N PHE A 104 -8.37 -6.63 7.29
CA PHE A 104 -8.90 -5.44 6.65
C PHE A 104 -7.79 -4.45 6.26
N CYS A 105 -6.53 -4.85 6.46
CA CYS A 105 -5.40 -4.02 6.09
C CYS A 105 -5.35 -3.80 4.57
N THR A 106 -5.18 -2.54 4.17
CA THR A 106 -4.87 -2.23 2.78
C THR A 106 -3.46 -2.71 2.47
N LEU A 107 -3.33 -3.51 1.41
CA LEU A 107 -2.03 -3.96 0.93
C LEU A 107 -1.37 -2.83 0.14
N TRP A 108 -0.19 -2.38 0.58
CA TRP A 108 0.69 -1.47 -0.14
C TRP A 108 1.92 -2.21 -0.60
N TRP A 109 2.20 -2.14 -1.89
CA TRP A 109 3.30 -2.87 -2.47
C TRP A 109 4.19 -1.95 -3.29
N ALA A 110 5.40 -1.71 -2.82
CA ALA A 110 6.42 -0.99 -3.56
C ALA A 110 7.31 -1.99 -4.32
N THR A 111 7.45 -1.79 -5.62
CA THR A 111 8.30 -2.63 -6.48
C THR A 111 9.04 -1.80 -7.52
N ASN A 112 10.18 -2.29 -7.98
CA ASN A 112 10.93 -1.65 -9.06
C ASN A 112 10.47 -2.07 -10.45
N HIS A 113 9.81 -3.23 -10.56
CA HIS A 113 9.36 -3.82 -11.82
C HIS A 113 7.92 -4.31 -11.68
N LEU A 114 7.13 -4.13 -12.72
CA LEU A 114 5.84 -4.82 -12.80
C LEU A 114 6.11 -6.33 -12.78
N PRO A 115 5.47 -7.07 -11.90
CA PRO A 115 5.62 -8.50 -11.88
C PRO A 115 5.14 -9.11 -13.20
N HIS A 116 5.78 -10.21 -13.64
CA HIS A 116 5.43 -10.85 -14.91
C HIS A 116 3.99 -11.36 -14.93
N ALA A 117 3.31 -11.23 -16.07
CA ALA A 117 1.90 -11.58 -16.24
C ALA A 117 1.55 -13.04 -15.88
N ASN A 118 2.52 -13.95 -15.91
CA ASN A 118 2.33 -15.35 -15.56
C ASN A 118 2.17 -15.60 -14.06
N ASP A 119 2.58 -14.63 -13.21
CA ASP A 119 2.52 -14.74 -11.75
C ASP A 119 1.26 -14.10 -11.16
N TYR A 120 0.47 -13.39 -11.98
CA TYR A 120 -0.73 -12.68 -11.53
C TYR A 120 -1.96 -13.20 -12.24
N SER A 121 -2.86 -13.78 -11.49
CA SER A 121 -4.21 -14.00 -12.00
C SER A 121 -4.86 -12.64 -12.30
N GLU A 122 -5.67 -12.54 -13.36
CA GLU A 122 -6.51 -11.37 -13.66
C GLU A 122 -7.25 -10.84 -12.41
N ALA A 123 -7.54 -11.75 -11.47
CA ALA A 123 -8.15 -11.44 -10.19
C ALA A 123 -7.32 -10.53 -9.28
N ILE A 124 -5.99 -10.55 -9.36
CA ILE A 124 -5.12 -9.64 -8.62
C ILE A 124 -5.05 -8.29 -9.32
N TYR A 125 -4.88 -8.27 -10.65
CA TYR A 125 -4.79 -7.02 -11.41
C TYR A 125 -6.02 -6.12 -11.20
N ARG A 126 -7.23 -6.66 -11.26
CA ARG A 126 -8.46 -5.88 -11.04
C ARG A 126 -8.59 -5.32 -9.62
N ARG A 127 -7.83 -5.87 -8.66
CA ARG A 127 -7.82 -5.43 -7.26
C ARG A 127 -6.69 -4.46 -6.92
N MET A 128 -5.66 -4.36 -7.77
CA MET A 128 -4.51 -3.50 -7.50
C MET A 128 -4.62 -2.18 -8.26
N PHE A 129 -4.55 -1.05 -7.54
CA PHE A 129 -4.27 0.24 -8.14
C PHE A 129 -2.77 0.35 -8.37
N ILE A 130 -2.37 0.38 -9.64
CA ILE A 130 -0.96 0.52 -10.02
C ILE A 130 -0.67 2.00 -10.22
N VAL A 131 0.30 2.51 -9.46
CA VAL A 131 0.77 3.90 -9.53
C VAL A 131 2.22 3.88 -9.99
N GLU A 132 2.47 4.42 -11.17
CA GLU A 132 3.81 4.48 -11.75
C GLU A 132 4.57 5.74 -11.30
N PHE A 133 5.78 5.52 -10.81
CA PHE A 133 6.73 6.55 -10.41
C PHE A 133 7.82 6.68 -11.48
N ASN A 134 7.49 7.38 -12.58
CA ASN A 134 8.34 7.44 -13.78
C ASN A 134 9.41 8.53 -13.72
N ASN A 135 9.32 9.46 -12.75
CA ASN A 135 10.26 10.57 -12.62
C ASN A 135 11.29 10.27 -11.53
N THR A 136 12.55 10.16 -11.90
CA THR A 136 13.66 10.05 -10.95
C THR A 136 14.11 11.46 -10.53
N VAL A 137 14.25 11.67 -9.22
CA VAL A 137 14.80 12.91 -8.67
C VAL A 137 16.32 12.83 -8.71
N PRO A 138 17.01 13.76 -9.39
CA PRO A 138 18.46 13.82 -9.41
C PRO A 138 19.05 13.88 -8.00
N PRO A 139 20.19 13.25 -7.72
CA PRO A 139 20.76 13.18 -6.37
C PRO A 139 20.92 14.54 -5.69
N GLU A 140 21.33 15.55 -6.42
CA GLU A 140 21.54 16.93 -5.95
C GLU A 140 20.25 17.67 -5.58
N LYS A 141 19.10 17.17 -6.04
CA LYS A 141 17.77 17.74 -5.74
C LYS A 141 16.98 16.93 -4.71
N ARG A 142 17.58 15.88 -4.14
CA ARG A 142 16.93 15.03 -3.15
C ARG A 142 16.94 15.68 -1.78
N ASP A 143 15.77 15.95 -1.24
CA ASP A 143 15.61 16.27 0.18
C ASP A 143 15.51 14.98 1.00
N THR A 144 16.58 14.62 1.70
CA THR A 144 16.64 13.41 2.53
C THR A 144 15.69 13.45 3.72
N LYS A 145 15.22 14.64 4.12
CA LYS A 145 14.26 14.87 5.21
C LYS A 145 12.82 15.07 4.74
N LEU A 146 12.54 14.89 3.43
CA LEU A 146 11.21 15.17 2.90
C LEU A 146 10.12 14.34 3.59
N ALA A 147 10.36 13.06 3.82
CA ALA A 147 9.41 12.18 4.50
C ALA A 147 9.09 12.67 5.92
N GLU A 148 10.13 13.05 6.69
CA GLU A 148 10.01 13.57 8.04
C GLU A 148 9.19 14.87 8.05
N LYS A 149 9.54 15.83 7.19
CA LYS A 149 8.79 17.09 7.04
C LYS A 149 7.32 16.88 6.72
N LEU A 150 7.01 15.98 5.76
CA LEU A 150 5.63 15.69 5.40
C LEU A 150 4.84 15.08 6.57
N VAL A 151 5.47 14.17 7.31
CA VAL A 151 4.83 13.51 8.47
C VAL A 151 4.62 14.48 9.62
N GLU A 152 5.59 15.35 9.93
CA GLU A 152 5.52 16.25 11.07
C GLU A 152 4.68 17.51 10.80
N GLN A 153 4.72 18.04 9.59
CA GLN A 153 4.17 19.35 9.30
C GLN A 153 2.89 19.33 8.48
N GLU A 154 2.74 18.33 7.59
CA GLU A 154 1.67 18.31 6.60
C GLU A 154 0.60 17.22 6.86
N MET A 155 0.77 16.37 7.86
CA MET A 155 -0.09 15.21 8.08
C MET A 155 -1.59 15.55 8.19
N PRO A 156 -2.03 16.60 8.89
CA PRO A 156 -3.45 16.95 8.95
C PRO A 156 -4.05 17.23 7.56
N GLY A 157 -3.31 17.96 6.73
CA GLY A 157 -3.70 18.25 5.34
C GLY A 157 -3.74 16.99 4.47
N ILE A 158 -2.75 16.12 4.62
CA ILE A 158 -2.66 14.83 3.92
C ILE A 158 -3.83 13.93 4.28
N ILE A 159 -4.17 13.81 5.57
CA ILE A 159 -5.32 13.01 6.04
C ILE A 159 -6.61 13.57 5.47
N LYS A 160 -6.83 14.89 5.55
CA LYS A 160 -8.03 15.53 4.99
C LYS A 160 -8.17 15.22 3.51
N MET A 161 -7.12 15.45 2.73
CA MET A 161 -7.12 15.18 1.28
C MET A 161 -7.37 13.69 0.99
N ALA A 162 -6.80 12.80 1.78
CA ALA A 162 -7.00 11.35 1.62
C ALA A 162 -8.44 10.94 1.91
N LEU A 163 -9.10 11.52 2.93
CA LEU A 163 -10.49 11.24 3.25
C LEU A 163 -11.46 11.83 2.21
N ASP A 164 -11.20 13.05 1.72
CA ASP A 164 -11.99 13.66 0.66
C ASP A 164 -11.94 12.82 -0.63
N ALA A 165 -10.73 12.37 -1.01
CA ALA A 165 -10.54 11.48 -2.15
C ALA A 165 -11.20 10.10 -1.95
N TYR A 166 -11.22 9.57 -0.73
CA TYR A 166 -11.94 8.34 -0.43
C TYR A 166 -13.46 8.51 -0.58
N ALA A 167 -14.01 9.59 -0.06
CA ALA A 167 -15.43 9.90 -0.20
C ALA A 167 -15.85 10.02 -1.69
N GLU A 168 -14.98 10.61 -2.52
CA GLU A 168 -15.20 10.69 -3.97
C GLU A 168 -15.12 9.31 -4.62
N ALA A 169 -14.11 8.50 -4.27
CA ALA A 169 -13.96 7.14 -4.78
C ALA A 169 -15.17 6.26 -4.44
N VAL A 170 -15.74 6.40 -3.25
CA VAL A 170 -16.97 5.70 -2.86
C VAL A 170 -18.16 6.13 -3.74
N ARG A 171 -18.31 7.42 -3.99
CA ARG A 171 -19.39 7.96 -4.85
C ARG A 171 -19.28 7.49 -6.30
N SER A 172 -18.07 7.41 -6.82
CA SER A 172 -17.79 6.96 -8.20
C SER A 172 -17.70 5.44 -8.35
N GLY A 173 -17.93 4.66 -7.29
CA GLY A 173 -17.84 3.20 -7.30
C GLY A 173 -16.43 2.66 -7.47
N PHE A 174 -15.40 3.42 -7.04
CA PHE A 174 -13.99 3.08 -7.27
C PHE A 174 -13.65 2.87 -8.76
N ALA A 175 -14.39 3.54 -9.65
CA ALA A 175 -14.02 3.58 -11.04
C ALA A 175 -12.60 4.17 -11.14
N ILE A 176 -11.69 3.41 -11.76
CA ILE A 176 -10.37 3.94 -12.11
C ILE A 176 -10.66 4.97 -13.20
N ALA A 177 -10.69 6.24 -12.84
CA ALA A 177 -10.62 7.30 -13.84
C ALA A 177 -9.37 7.02 -14.66
N ASP A 178 -9.50 7.08 -15.98
CA ASP A 178 -8.39 6.85 -16.91
C ASP A 178 -7.09 7.43 -16.36
N LEU A 179 -6.04 6.64 -16.35
CA LEU A 179 -4.74 6.92 -15.74
C LEU A 179 -4.10 8.27 -16.13
N HIS A 180 -4.66 8.97 -17.10
CA HIS A 180 -4.28 10.33 -17.52
C HIS A 180 -4.66 11.42 -16.51
N ASN A 181 -5.49 11.14 -15.51
CA ASN A 181 -5.93 12.09 -14.48
C ASN A 181 -5.31 11.88 -13.09
N ILE A 182 -4.30 11.03 -12.92
CA ILE A 182 -3.53 10.95 -11.67
C ILE A 182 -2.54 12.13 -11.55
N ALA A 183 -2.97 13.31 -11.95
CA ALA A 183 -2.26 14.57 -11.69
C ALA A 183 -2.09 14.88 -10.18
N TRP A 184 -2.84 14.23 -9.30
CA TRP A 184 -2.86 14.54 -7.88
C TRP A 184 -1.67 13.98 -7.09
N VAL A 185 -1.08 12.84 -7.50
CA VAL A 185 0.15 12.33 -6.87
C VAL A 185 1.37 13.18 -7.29
N ILE A 186 1.32 13.75 -8.49
CA ILE A 186 2.36 14.65 -9.02
C ILE A 186 2.29 16.04 -8.35
N VAL A 187 1.14 16.47 -7.82
CA VAL A 187 0.97 17.79 -7.19
C VAL A 187 1.71 17.89 -5.86
N ILE A 188 1.83 16.81 -5.09
CA ILE A 188 2.66 16.82 -3.86
C ILE A 188 4.13 17.03 -4.22
N ALA A 189 4.60 16.41 -5.32
CA ALA A 189 5.97 16.59 -5.79
C ALA A 189 6.22 17.96 -6.48
N LYS A 190 5.18 18.63 -6.99
CA LYS A 190 5.30 19.94 -7.67
C LYS A 190 5.06 21.14 -6.76
N LYS A 191 4.43 20.96 -5.59
CA LYS A 191 4.18 22.04 -4.62
C LYS A 191 5.20 22.12 -3.49
N ALA A 192 6.13 21.17 -3.40
CA ALA A 192 7.29 21.36 -2.57
C ALA A 192 8.10 22.54 -3.16
N PRO A 193 8.22 23.69 -2.48
CA PRO A 193 9.09 24.76 -2.96
C PRO A 193 10.52 24.24 -2.99
N PHE A 194 11.15 24.35 -4.13
CA PHE A 194 12.58 24.08 -4.32
C PHE A 194 13.40 25.15 -3.67
#